data_3afebcd67d8a496c2d48ed74e8dd785b
#
_entry.id   3afebcd67d8a496c2d48ed74e8dd785b
#
_cell.length_a   1.000
_cell.length_b   1.000
_cell.length_c   1.000
_cell.angle_alpha   90.00
_cell.angle_beta   90.00
_cell.angle_gamma   90.00
#
_symmetry.space_group_name_H-M   'P 1'
#
loop_
_entity.id
_entity.type
_entity.pdbx_description
1 polymer ?
#
loop_
_entity_poly.entity_id
_entity_poly.type
_entity_poly.pdbx_seq_one_letter_code
_entity_poly.pdbx_strand_id
1 'polypeptide(L)'
;MGILSSLLLLKRNQKPKMLKDIPYFFNGPAPYIFAHRGGMSVRPEQTQLAFDNAVDYGLDGFETDVRLTKDEELIVFHDATVDRTTNGSGKVCDYTLKELKKLDAGFHFTDINGRHIYRGHQQAKILTFDELLEMYPSKYINVDLKDTPSSYEGAIAPKKMYDIIKHHHAEKRVLVTSFHKKQNERFRAISNGEIATGASQHEVTEGVIKFILGLGYHYHPQADTFQMPIKFKGIPLSSTHFIQWLNLLNIVPGYYGINSVDLMYDLYQKGVHTIVTDRPDLGKQFKSLLKQHLSLIHI
;
A
#
# COMPACT_ATOMS: atom_id res chain seq x y z
N MET A 1 44.40 -13.31 -6.69
CA MET A 1 42.97 -13.48 -7.01
C MET A 1 42.24 -14.59 -6.22
N GLY A 2 42.91 -15.50 -5.53
CA GLY A 2 42.31 -16.64 -4.84
C GLY A 2 41.66 -16.37 -3.47
N ILE A 3 42.06 -15.33 -2.74
CA ILE A 3 41.60 -15.09 -1.35
C ILE A 3 40.26 -14.39 -1.28
N LEU A 4 39.93 -13.49 -2.23
CA LEU A 4 38.63 -12.83 -2.31
C LEU A 4 37.52 -13.81 -2.73
N SER A 5 37.82 -14.76 -3.62
CA SER A 5 36.85 -15.76 -4.08
C SER A 5 36.50 -16.77 -2.97
N SER A 6 37.46 -17.18 -2.13
CA SER A 6 37.20 -18.09 -1.01
C SER A 6 36.44 -17.42 0.14
N LEU A 7 36.65 -16.13 0.39
CA LEU A 7 35.87 -15.35 1.37
C LEU A 7 34.39 -15.16 0.93
N LEU A 8 34.13 -14.99 -0.38
CA LEU A 8 32.79 -14.93 -0.94
C LEU A 8 32.08 -16.29 -0.85
N LEU A 9 32.77 -17.40 -1.03
CA LEU A 9 32.22 -18.76 -0.92
C LEU A 9 31.94 -19.19 0.51
N LEU A 10 32.81 -18.81 1.48
CA LEU A 10 32.59 -19.10 2.91
C LEU A 10 31.40 -18.31 3.49
N LYS A 11 31.07 -17.11 2.96
CA LYS A 11 29.89 -16.32 3.35
C LYS A 11 28.58 -16.86 2.80
N ARG A 12 28.61 -17.66 1.74
CA ARG A 12 27.45 -18.24 1.08
C ARG A 12 26.74 -19.33 1.89
N ASN A 13 27.42 -19.93 2.88
CA ASN A 13 26.92 -21.06 3.69
C ASN A 13 26.49 -20.68 5.12
N GLN A 14 26.53 -19.41 5.51
CA GLN A 14 25.93 -19.00 6.77
C GLN A 14 24.42 -18.91 6.59
N LYS A 15 23.67 -19.83 7.23
CA LYS A 15 22.21 -19.73 7.33
C LYS A 15 21.87 -18.35 7.91
N PRO A 16 20.95 -17.58 7.28
CA PRO A 16 20.48 -16.33 7.87
C PRO A 16 19.97 -16.63 9.29
N LYS A 17 20.25 -15.73 10.24
CA LYS A 17 19.53 -15.68 11.51
C LYS A 17 18.04 -15.78 11.21
N MET A 18 17.29 -16.52 12.03
CA MET A 18 15.87 -16.82 11.84
C MET A 18 15.14 -15.69 11.10
N LEU A 19 14.65 -16.02 9.89
CA LEU A 19 13.83 -15.10 9.10
C LEU A 19 12.51 -14.92 9.84
N LYS A 20 11.96 -13.71 9.80
CA LYS A 20 10.61 -13.42 10.29
C LYS A 20 9.60 -14.21 9.44
N ASP A 21 8.58 -14.77 10.07
CA ASP A 21 7.49 -15.40 9.36
C ASP A 21 6.72 -14.37 8.49
N ILE A 22 6.22 -14.83 7.35
CA ILE A 22 5.38 -13.99 6.48
C ILE A 22 4.00 -13.86 7.16
N PRO A 23 3.50 -12.63 7.41
CA PRO A 23 2.21 -12.40 8.03
C PRO A 23 1.05 -12.99 7.24
N TYR A 24 -0.03 -13.32 7.96
CA TYR A 24 -1.25 -13.89 7.35
C TYR A 24 -1.83 -13.04 6.22
N PHE A 25 -1.66 -11.71 6.26
CA PHE A 25 -2.08 -10.81 5.18
C PHE A 25 -1.63 -11.28 3.78
N PHE A 26 -0.46 -11.92 3.68
CA PHE A 26 0.13 -12.37 2.41
C PHE A 26 -0.12 -13.85 2.08
N ASN A 27 -0.99 -14.54 2.82
CA ASN A 27 -1.21 -15.98 2.63
C ASN A 27 -2.17 -16.33 1.47
N GLY A 28 -2.83 -15.35 0.87
CA GLY A 28 -3.69 -15.56 -0.29
C GLY A 28 -2.91 -15.78 -1.58
N PRO A 29 -3.58 -16.20 -2.67
CA PRO A 29 -2.93 -16.42 -3.96
C PRO A 29 -2.41 -15.11 -4.56
N ALA A 30 -1.10 -15.03 -4.75
CA ALA A 30 -0.46 -13.90 -5.42
C ALA A 30 -0.69 -13.93 -6.95
N PRO A 31 -0.67 -12.77 -7.63
CA PRO A 31 -0.51 -11.44 -7.05
C PRO A 31 -1.82 -10.85 -6.54
N TYR A 32 -1.76 -10.08 -5.47
CA TYR A 32 -2.86 -9.19 -5.08
C TYR A 32 -2.86 -7.95 -5.99
N ILE A 33 -4.03 -7.61 -6.50
CA ILE A 33 -4.23 -6.39 -7.30
C ILE A 33 -5.06 -5.41 -6.47
N PHE A 34 -4.43 -4.30 -6.08
CA PHE A 34 -5.05 -3.25 -5.27
C PHE A 34 -5.36 -2.02 -6.10
N ALA A 35 -6.52 -1.43 -5.84
CA ALA A 35 -6.90 -0.13 -6.39
C ALA A 35 -6.25 0.99 -5.56
N HIS A 36 -5.32 1.74 -6.17
CA HIS A 36 -4.68 2.91 -5.57
C HIS A 36 -5.71 3.98 -5.28
N ARG A 37 -5.91 4.31 -3.99
CA ARG A 37 -6.95 5.22 -3.50
C ARG A 37 -8.35 4.88 -4.05
N GLY A 38 -8.64 3.58 -4.22
CA GLY A 38 -9.87 3.10 -4.82
C GLY A 38 -9.90 3.12 -6.36
N GLY A 39 -8.82 3.55 -7.04
CA GLY A 39 -8.74 3.64 -8.51
C GLY A 39 -8.85 5.06 -9.03
N MET A 40 -7.94 5.92 -8.57
CA MET A 40 -7.97 7.38 -8.74
C MET A 40 -7.97 7.89 -10.19
N SER A 41 -7.60 7.06 -11.18
CA SER A 41 -7.67 7.46 -12.59
C SER A 41 -9.07 7.34 -13.20
N VAL A 42 -10.01 6.65 -12.55
CA VAL A 42 -11.34 6.38 -13.12
C VAL A 42 -12.50 6.87 -12.26
N ARG A 43 -12.26 7.14 -10.97
CA ARG A 43 -13.24 7.67 -10.01
C ARG A 43 -12.57 8.66 -9.05
N PRO A 44 -13.34 9.56 -8.42
CA PRO A 44 -12.80 10.42 -7.35
C PRO A 44 -12.14 9.60 -6.26
N GLU A 45 -10.84 9.85 -6.03
CA GLU A 45 -10.02 9.09 -5.09
C GLU A 45 -10.60 9.10 -3.67
N GLN A 46 -10.37 8.01 -2.92
CA GLN A 46 -10.69 7.90 -1.48
C GLN A 46 -12.19 8.04 -1.17
N THR A 47 -13.06 7.73 -2.14
CA THR A 47 -14.53 7.80 -1.97
C THR A 47 -15.16 6.43 -2.10
N GLN A 48 -16.37 6.26 -1.55
CA GLN A 48 -17.18 5.05 -1.75
C GLN A 48 -17.31 4.73 -3.24
N LEU A 49 -17.55 5.75 -4.07
CA LEU A 49 -17.68 5.59 -5.51
C LEU A 49 -16.47 4.93 -6.17
N ALA A 50 -15.25 5.23 -5.69
CA ALA A 50 -14.02 4.60 -6.17
C ALA A 50 -13.86 3.17 -5.66
N PHE A 51 -14.14 2.94 -4.38
CA PHE A 51 -14.01 1.61 -3.77
C PHE A 51 -15.05 0.62 -4.33
N ASP A 52 -16.31 1.03 -4.48
CA ASP A 52 -17.36 0.23 -5.13
C ASP A 52 -16.97 -0.16 -6.55
N ASN A 53 -16.46 0.79 -7.34
CA ASN A 53 -15.95 0.53 -8.68
C ASN A 53 -14.80 -0.50 -8.70
N ALA A 54 -13.89 -0.47 -7.74
CA ALA A 54 -12.82 -1.46 -7.64
C ALA A 54 -13.37 -2.85 -7.24
N VAL A 55 -14.41 -2.91 -6.40
CA VAL A 55 -15.13 -4.16 -6.09
C VAL A 55 -15.78 -4.74 -7.34
N ASP A 56 -16.46 -3.92 -8.15
CA ASP A 56 -17.12 -4.32 -9.41
C ASP A 56 -16.12 -4.87 -10.44
N TYR A 57 -14.90 -4.36 -10.44
CA TYR A 57 -13.82 -4.92 -11.24
C TYR A 57 -13.19 -6.19 -10.65
N GLY A 58 -13.58 -6.62 -9.46
CA GLY A 58 -13.11 -7.86 -8.83
C GLY A 58 -11.66 -7.77 -8.33
N LEU A 59 -11.20 -6.59 -7.90
CA LEU A 59 -9.89 -6.41 -7.29
C LEU A 59 -9.86 -7.00 -5.88
N ASP A 60 -8.67 -7.39 -5.44
CA ASP A 60 -8.48 -8.10 -4.17
C ASP A 60 -8.61 -7.15 -2.97
N GLY A 61 -8.29 -5.89 -3.16
CA GLY A 61 -8.35 -4.88 -2.11
C GLY A 61 -8.05 -3.48 -2.60
N PHE A 62 -7.79 -2.62 -1.64
CA PHE A 62 -7.51 -1.21 -1.87
C PHE A 62 -6.19 -0.82 -1.22
N GLU A 63 -5.49 0.09 -1.87
CA GLU A 63 -4.51 0.93 -1.21
C GLU A 63 -5.18 2.27 -0.88
N THR A 64 -4.90 2.82 0.29
CA THR A 64 -5.53 4.03 0.81
C THR A 64 -4.64 4.74 1.80
N ASP A 65 -5.00 5.98 2.14
CA ASP A 65 -4.26 6.82 3.07
C ASP A 65 -5.18 7.32 4.16
N VAL A 66 -4.63 7.62 5.34
CA VAL A 66 -5.41 8.20 6.43
C VAL A 66 -4.75 9.42 7.05
N ARG A 67 -5.63 10.31 7.54
CA ARG A 67 -5.29 11.49 8.33
C ARG A 67 -6.22 11.65 9.50
N LEU A 68 -5.73 12.29 10.57
CA LEU A 68 -6.50 12.60 11.76
C LEU A 68 -7.19 13.96 11.62
N THR A 69 -8.46 14.03 11.99
CA THR A 69 -9.25 15.26 12.04
C THR A 69 -9.04 16.02 13.35
N LYS A 70 -9.60 17.24 13.47
CA LYS A 70 -9.58 18.06 14.68
C LYS A 70 -10.20 17.36 15.90
N ASP A 71 -11.24 16.57 15.68
CA ASP A 71 -11.97 15.79 16.70
C ASP A 71 -11.49 14.33 16.78
N GLU A 72 -10.25 14.09 16.32
CA GLU A 72 -9.51 12.82 16.42
C GLU A 72 -10.17 11.62 15.72
N GLU A 73 -10.86 11.84 14.62
CA GLU A 73 -11.33 10.77 13.75
C GLU A 73 -10.32 10.48 12.64
N LEU A 74 -10.08 9.19 12.32
CA LEU A 74 -9.25 8.82 11.17
C LEU A 74 -10.12 8.81 9.92
N ILE A 75 -9.85 9.74 9.01
CA ILE A 75 -10.50 9.80 7.70
C ILE A 75 -9.61 9.21 6.60
N VAL A 76 -10.24 8.67 5.58
CA VAL A 76 -9.59 8.19 4.36
C VAL A 76 -9.27 9.39 3.48
N PHE A 77 -8.00 9.86 3.53
CA PHE A 77 -7.57 11.08 2.83
C PHE A 77 -6.06 11.15 2.66
N HIS A 78 -5.57 11.57 1.47
CA HIS A 78 -4.15 11.60 1.16
C HIS A 78 -3.45 12.88 1.60
N ASP A 79 -3.94 14.05 1.14
CA ASP A 79 -3.24 15.32 1.29
C ASP A 79 -3.38 15.89 2.72
N ALA A 80 -2.47 16.77 3.12
CA ALA A 80 -2.59 17.49 4.39
C ALA A 80 -3.71 18.54 4.36
N THR A 81 -4.15 18.95 3.16
CA THR A 81 -5.21 19.94 2.96
C THR A 81 -6.31 19.38 2.07
N VAL A 82 -7.52 19.92 2.19
CA VAL A 82 -8.69 19.46 1.44
C VAL A 82 -8.80 20.05 0.02
N ASP A 83 -7.92 20.95 -0.34
CA ASP A 83 -8.02 21.83 -1.51
C ASP A 83 -8.00 21.10 -2.86
N ARG A 84 -7.15 20.06 -3.02
CA ARG A 84 -6.94 19.41 -4.33
C ARG A 84 -8.14 18.57 -4.79
N THR A 85 -8.83 17.93 -3.88
CA THR A 85 -9.88 16.96 -4.23
C THR A 85 -11.28 17.43 -3.90
N THR A 86 -11.44 18.46 -3.04
CA THR A 86 -12.74 18.90 -2.55
C THR A 86 -13.03 20.37 -2.91
N ASN A 87 -14.27 20.81 -2.64
CA ASN A 87 -14.68 22.21 -2.72
C ASN A 87 -14.34 23.03 -1.46
N GLY A 88 -13.59 22.45 -0.51
CA GLY A 88 -13.10 23.14 0.70
C GLY A 88 -11.69 23.70 0.53
N SER A 89 -11.17 24.36 1.58
CA SER A 89 -9.79 24.88 1.61
C SER A 89 -9.23 24.85 3.03
N GLY A 90 -7.97 24.49 3.18
CA GLY A 90 -7.25 24.44 4.46
C GLY A 90 -6.90 23.02 4.91
N LYS A 91 -6.33 22.90 6.11
CA LYS A 91 -5.79 21.63 6.60
C LYS A 91 -6.88 20.70 7.11
N VAL A 92 -6.71 19.41 6.88
CA VAL A 92 -7.61 18.36 7.40
C VAL A 92 -7.75 18.45 8.93
N CYS A 93 -6.66 18.63 9.65
CA CYS A 93 -6.65 18.70 11.12
C CYS A 93 -7.32 19.94 11.72
N ASP A 94 -7.70 20.93 10.91
CA ASP A 94 -8.46 22.10 11.35
C ASP A 94 -9.98 21.87 11.29
N TYR A 95 -10.43 20.77 10.66
CA TYR A 95 -11.84 20.39 10.48
C TYR A 95 -12.25 19.26 11.42
N THR A 96 -13.48 19.34 11.91
CA THR A 96 -14.17 18.19 12.51
C THR A 96 -14.65 17.23 11.42
N LEU A 97 -14.89 15.95 11.77
CA LEU A 97 -15.49 14.98 10.85
C LEU A 97 -16.82 15.49 10.26
N LYS A 98 -17.66 16.12 11.09
CA LYS A 98 -18.96 16.68 10.66
C LYS A 98 -18.81 17.74 9.58
N GLU A 99 -17.78 18.55 9.62
CA GLU A 99 -17.46 19.57 8.62
C GLU A 99 -16.93 18.93 7.33
N LEU A 100 -16.01 17.97 7.45
CA LEU A 100 -15.43 17.24 6.31
C LEU A 100 -16.49 16.44 5.53
N LYS A 101 -17.45 15.84 6.20
CA LYS A 101 -18.58 15.11 5.56
C LYS A 101 -19.48 15.98 4.68
N LYS A 102 -19.45 17.31 4.84
CA LYS A 102 -20.18 18.26 3.98
C LYS A 102 -19.45 18.55 2.67
N LEU A 103 -18.14 18.32 2.63
CA LEU A 103 -17.36 18.59 1.42
C LEU A 103 -17.70 17.62 0.30
N ASP A 104 -17.52 18.10 -0.91
CA ASP A 104 -17.68 17.31 -2.14
C ASP A 104 -16.29 16.81 -2.59
N ALA A 105 -16.00 15.54 -2.34
CA ALA A 105 -14.74 14.92 -2.73
C ALA A 105 -14.64 14.55 -4.22
N GLY A 106 -15.72 14.75 -4.98
CA GLY A 106 -15.75 14.65 -6.44
C GLY A 106 -15.57 15.96 -7.18
N PHE A 107 -15.40 17.09 -6.44
CA PHE A 107 -15.52 18.44 -6.99
C PHE A 107 -14.50 18.74 -8.10
N HIS A 108 -13.25 18.34 -7.93
CA HIS A 108 -12.17 18.59 -8.90
C HIS A 108 -11.90 17.40 -9.83
N PHE A 109 -12.54 16.24 -9.61
CA PHE A 109 -12.36 15.09 -10.48
C PHE A 109 -12.87 15.39 -11.90
N THR A 110 -12.09 14.99 -12.91
CA THR A 110 -12.50 15.05 -14.31
C THR A 110 -12.41 13.66 -14.95
N ASP A 111 -13.35 13.34 -15.84
CA ASP A 111 -13.27 12.17 -16.70
C ASP A 111 -12.20 12.37 -17.80
N ILE A 112 -11.98 11.36 -18.63
CA ILE A 112 -11.04 11.40 -19.76
C ILE A 112 -11.33 12.54 -20.76
N ASN A 113 -12.55 13.08 -20.76
CA ASN A 113 -12.96 14.19 -21.62
C ASN A 113 -12.89 15.55 -20.90
N GLY A 114 -12.33 15.60 -19.68
CA GLY A 114 -12.22 16.81 -18.87
C GLY A 114 -13.54 17.26 -18.21
N ARG A 115 -14.56 16.39 -18.12
CA ARG A 115 -15.87 16.75 -17.56
C ARG A 115 -15.96 16.38 -16.08
N HIS A 116 -16.56 17.24 -15.26
CA HIS A 116 -16.78 17.03 -13.83
C HIS A 116 -18.06 16.20 -13.56
N ILE A 117 -18.06 14.93 -13.99
CA ILE A 117 -19.25 14.06 -13.95
C ILE A 117 -19.65 13.58 -12.55
N TYR A 118 -18.76 13.71 -11.55
CA TYR A 118 -19.02 13.29 -10.16
C TYR A 118 -19.13 14.46 -9.18
N ARG A 119 -19.15 15.70 -9.67
CA ARG A 119 -19.36 16.87 -8.82
C ARG A 119 -20.75 16.80 -8.19
N GLY A 120 -20.83 16.89 -6.86
CA GLY A 120 -22.08 16.77 -6.10
C GLY A 120 -22.63 15.34 -5.99
N HIS A 121 -21.91 14.31 -6.44
CA HIS A 121 -22.37 12.93 -6.33
C HIS A 121 -22.45 12.48 -4.88
N GLN A 122 -23.56 11.81 -4.49
CA GLN A 122 -23.81 11.43 -3.09
C GLN A 122 -22.74 10.50 -2.49
N GLN A 123 -22.16 9.62 -3.29
CA GLN A 123 -21.08 8.70 -2.85
C GLN A 123 -19.67 9.30 -2.99
N ALA A 124 -19.53 10.52 -3.52
CA ALA A 124 -18.26 11.24 -3.58
C ALA A 124 -18.02 12.02 -2.27
N LYS A 125 -18.04 11.32 -1.14
CA LYS A 125 -17.86 11.87 0.21
C LYS A 125 -16.61 11.30 0.87
N ILE A 126 -16.03 12.07 1.79
CA ILE A 126 -14.92 11.63 2.64
C ILE A 126 -15.45 10.53 3.58
N LEU A 127 -14.78 9.39 3.59
CA LEU A 127 -15.05 8.27 4.49
C LEU A 127 -14.14 8.33 5.72
N THR A 128 -14.60 7.76 6.84
CA THR A 128 -13.69 7.39 7.92
C THR A 128 -13.04 6.04 7.61
N PHE A 129 -11.92 5.74 8.26
CA PHE A 129 -11.30 4.43 8.16
C PHE A 129 -12.18 3.33 8.77
N ASP A 130 -12.95 3.68 9.80
CA ASP A 130 -13.96 2.80 10.40
C ASP A 130 -15.04 2.41 9.39
N GLU A 131 -15.66 3.39 8.72
CA GLU A 131 -16.63 3.16 7.64
C GLU A 131 -16.05 2.30 6.50
N LEU A 132 -14.78 2.53 6.11
CA LEU A 132 -14.13 1.73 5.07
C LEU A 132 -14.03 0.26 5.47
N LEU A 133 -13.63 -0.04 6.70
CA LEU A 133 -13.51 -1.43 7.17
C LEU A 133 -14.88 -2.11 7.32
N GLU A 134 -15.92 -1.38 7.73
CA GLU A 134 -17.30 -1.84 7.84
C GLU A 134 -17.89 -2.16 6.47
N MET A 135 -17.74 -1.25 5.50
CA MET A 135 -18.33 -1.39 4.17
C MET A 135 -17.70 -2.51 3.34
N TYR A 136 -16.42 -2.82 3.57
CA TYR A 136 -15.67 -3.79 2.75
C TYR A 136 -15.02 -4.89 3.61
N PRO A 137 -15.80 -5.70 4.36
CA PRO A 137 -15.27 -6.67 5.33
C PRO A 137 -14.46 -7.81 4.71
N SER A 138 -14.65 -8.09 3.42
CA SER A 138 -13.94 -9.15 2.68
C SER A 138 -12.71 -8.67 1.90
N LYS A 139 -12.43 -7.36 1.89
CA LYS A 139 -11.33 -6.80 1.10
C LYS A 139 -10.07 -6.62 1.92
N TYR A 140 -8.92 -6.83 1.27
CA TYR A 140 -7.62 -6.45 1.83
C TYR A 140 -7.44 -4.94 1.76
N ILE A 141 -6.87 -4.35 2.79
CA ILE A 141 -6.60 -2.91 2.88
C ILE A 141 -5.12 -2.68 3.15
N ASN A 142 -4.45 -1.98 2.25
CA ASN A 142 -3.12 -1.42 2.46
C ASN A 142 -3.29 0.05 2.81
N VAL A 143 -2.98 0.46 4.04
CA VAL A 143 -3.26 1.81 4.52
C VAL A 143 -2.00 2.54 4.98
N ASP A 144 -1.79 3.77 4.46
CA ASP A 144 -0.64 4.62 4.77
C ASP A 144 -0.99 5.70 5.82
N LEU A 145 -0.24 5.73 6.94
CA LEU A 145 -0.31 6.78 7.96
C LEU A 145 0.45 8.01 7.46
N LYS A 146 -0.30 9.06 7.05
CA LYS A 146 0.27 10.27 6.41
C LYS A 146 0.73 11.35 7.39
N ASP A 147 0.20 11.39 8.59
CA ASP A 147 0.52 12.45 9.54
C ASP A 147 1.95 12.32 10.05
N THR A 148 2.63 13.47 10.14
CA THR A 148 4.06 13.49 10.50
C THR A 148 4.28 13.05 11.94
N PRO A 149 5.34 12.30 12.25
CA PRO A 149 5.56 11.76 13.60
C PRO A 149 5.71 12.81 14.70
N SER A 150 6.04 14.05 14.35
CA SER A 150 6.24 15.15 15.28
C SER A 150 4.99 15.98 15.54
N SER A 151 3.92 15.81 14.74
CA SER A 151 2.64 16.48 14.97
C SER A 151 1.81 15.76 16.03
N TYR A 152 0.80 16.44 16.55
CA TYR A 152 -0.18 15.85 17.45
C TYR A 152 -0.91 14.68 16.77
N GLU A 153 -1.38 14.89 15.56
CA GLU A 153 -2.09 13.91 14.75
C GLU A 153 -1.24 12.65 14.54
N GLY A 154 0.05 12.83 14.18
CA GLY A 154 0.98 11.73 13.99
C GLY A 154 1.34 11.00 15.29
N ALA A 155 1.18 11.61 16.44
CA ALA A 155 1.36 10.93 17.72
C ALA A 155 0.16 10.03 18.04
N ILE A 156 -1.06 10.44 17.71
CA ILE A 156 -2.33 9.77 18.04
C ILE A 156 -2.72 8.71 16.99
N ALA A 157 -2.55 9.00 15.70
CA ALA A 157 -3.04 8.18 14.59
C ALA A 157 -2.66 6.69 14.67
N PRO A 158 -1.43 6.26 15.04
CA PRO A 158 -1.09 4.83 15.11
C PRO A 158 -1.93 4.05 16.12
N LYS A 159 -2.23 4.64 17.29
CA LYS A 159 -3.06 3.97 18.30
C LYS A 159 -4.53 3.88 17.87
N LYS A 160 -5.07 4.98 17.34
CA LYS A 160 -6.43 5.01 16.78
C LYS A 160 -6.59 3.98 15.66
N MET A 161 -5.61 3.90 14.74
CA MET A 161 -5.57 2.91 13.68
C MET A 161 -5.65 1.48 14.23
N TYR A 162 -4.81 1.17 15.22
CA TYR A 162 -4.81 -0.15 15.86
C TYR A 162 -6.16 -0.49 16.48
N ASP A 163 -6.77 0.46 17.22
CA ASP A 163 -8.05 0.24 17.89
C ASP A 163 -9.19 -0.02 16.90
N ILE A 164 -9.24 0.72 15.79
CA ILE A 164 -10.21 0.49 14.71
C ILE A 164 -10.01 -0.89 14.07
N ILE A 165 -8.76 -1.28 13.74
CA ILE A 165 -8.47 -2.59 13.17
C ILE A 165 -8.92 -3.72 14.11
N LYS A 166 -8.67 -3.58 15.42
CA LYS A 166 -9.10 -4.56 16.44
C LYS A 166 -10.63 -4.60 16.57
N HIS A 167 -11.30 -3.47 16.53
CA HIS A 167 -12.77 -3.38 16.60
C HIS A 167 -13.44 -4.18 15.45
N HIS A 168 -12.88 -4.08 14.23
CA HIS A 168 -13.39 -4.79 13.06
C HIS A 168 -12.82 -6.21 12.87
N HIS A 169 -12.01 -6.73 13.81
CA HIS A 169 -11.31 -8.00 13.67
C HIS A 169 -10.55 -8.11 12.32
N ALA A 170 -9.92 -7.01 11.90
CA ALA A 170 -9.35 -6.84 10.57
C ALA A 170 -7.84 -7.12 10.51
N GLU A 171 -7.22 -7.65 11.55
CA GLU A 171 -5.76 -7.84 11.70
C GLU A 171 -5.15 -8.64 10.53
N LYS A 172 -5.93 -9.61 10.02
CA LYS A 172 -5.46 -10.50 8.95
C LYS A 172 -5.62 -9.92 7.55
N ARG A 173 -6.36 -8.83 7.40
CA ARG A 173 -6.68 -8.21 6.11
C ARG A 173 -6.24 -6.75 5.97
N VAL A 174 -5.56 -6.20 7.00
CA VAL A 174 -5.01 -4.84 6.96
C VAL A 174 -3.49 -4.90 7.01
N LEU A 175 -2.86 -4.15 6.12
CA LEU A 175 -1.43 -3.85 6.08
C LEU A 175 -1.26 -2.36 6.37
N VAL A 176 -0.49 -2.02 7.41
CA VAL A 176 -0.23 -0.62 7.77
C VAL A 176 1.15 -0.20 7.30
N THR A 177 1.20 0.91 6.59
CA THR A 177 2.43 1.50 6.06
C THR A 177 2.61 2.95 6.52
N SER A 178 3.79 3.47 6.41
CA SER A 178 4.09 4.91 6.42
C SER A 178 5.43 5.19 5.78
N PHE A 179 5.53 6.31 5.06
CA PHE A 179 6.82 6.84 4.60
C PHE A 179 7.76 7.19 5.76
N HIS A 180 7.20 7.50 6.94
CA HIS A 180 7.93 7.88 8.13
C HIS A 180 8.31 6.65 8.98
N LYS A 181 9.60 6.37 9.09
CA LYS A 181 10.15 5.27 9.91
C LYS A 181 9.54 5.24 11.32
N LYS A 182 9.48 6.40 11.99
CA LYS A 182 8.97 6.51 13.36
C LYS A 182 7.49 6.12 13.49
N GLN A 183 6.66 6.35 12.45
CA GLN A 183 5.26 5.90 12.46
C GLN A 183 5.16 4.37 12.40
N ASN A 184 5.95 3.75 11.51
CA ASN A 184 6.01 2.29 11.43
C ASN A 184 6.53 1.67 12.72
N GLU A 185 7.57 2.26 13.35
CA GLU A 185 8.09 1.81 14.64
C GLU A 185 7.04 1.90 15.75
N ARG A 186 6.31 3.02 15.85
CA ARG A 186 5.21 3.19 16.81
C ARG A 186 4.12 2.16 16.59
N PHE A 187 3.69 1.97 15.35
CA PHE A 187 2.62 1.03 15.04
C PHE A 187 3.05 -0.42 15.33
N ARG A 188 4.28 -0.82 14.97
CA ARG A 188 4.83 -2.15 15.30
C ARG A 188 4.88 -2.38 16.81
N ALA A 189 5.28 -1.37 17.59
CA ALA A 189 5.31 -1.45 19.06
C ALA A 189 3.90 -1.61 19.65
N ILE A 190 2.89 -0.92 19.12
CA ILE A 190 1.49 -1.00 19.57
C ILE A 190 0.86 -2.35 19.19
N SER A 191 1.04 -2.79 17.94
CA SER A 191 0.45 -4.02 17.41
C SER A 191 1.18 -5.29 17.84
N ASN A 192 2.36 -5.18 18.43
CA ASN A 192 3.22 -6.31 18.83
C ASN A 192 3.38 -7.39 17.73
N GLY A 193 3.40 -6.95 16.47
CA GLY A 193 3.56 -7.82 15.31
C GLY A 193 2.31 -8.60 14.86
N GLU A 194 1.14 -8.34 15.45
CA GLU A 194 -0.12 -8.98 15.03
C GLU A 194 -0.60 -8.53 13.66
N ILE A 195 -0.26 -7.31 13.25
CA ILE A 195 -0.70 -6.69 12.01
C ILE A 195 0.50 -6.49 11.08
N ALA A 196 0.36 -6.86 9.81
CA ALA A 196 1.39 -6.68 8.81
C ALA A 196 1.79 -5.21 8.64
N THR A 197 3.10 -4.96 8.44
CA THR A 197 3.63 -3.60 8.29
C THR A 197 4.53 -3.45 7.06
N GLY A 198 4.40 -2.32 6.38
CA GLY A 198 5.28 -1.95 5.28
C GLY A 198 6.57 -1.25 5.73
N ALA A 199 7.53 -1.20 4.82
CA ALA A 199 8.78 -0.48 5.01
C ALA A 199 8.59 1.03 4.80
N SER A 200 9.24 1.81 5.64
CA SER A 200 9.41 3.25 5.41
C SER A 200 10.36 3.53 4.26
N GLN A 201 10.35 4.77 3.76
CA GLN A 201 11.31 5.20 2.73
C GLN A 201 12.77 4.97 3.16
N HIS A 202 13.08 5.18 4.44
CA HIS A 202 14.41 4.92 4.98
C HIS A 202 14.79 3.43 4.93
N GLU A 203 13.90 2.54 5.35
CA GLU A 203 14.14 1.08 5.34
C GLU A 203 14.32 0.56 3.91
N VAL A 204 13.50 1.02 2.96
CA VAL A 204 13.67 0.69 1.53
C VAL A 204 15.01 1.18 1.01
N THR A 205 15.38 2.44 1.31
CA THR A 205 16.65 3.03 0.86
C THR A 205 17.84 2.24 1.41
N GLU A 206 17.83 1.89 2.70
CA GLU A 206 18.87 1.08 3.33
C GLU A 206 18.98 -0.29 2.66
N GLY A 207 17.86 -0.97 2.43
CA GLY A 207 17.81 -2.27 1.76
C GLY A 207 18.40 -2.22 0.36
N VAL A 208 18.02 -1.21 -0.45
CA VAL A 208 18.51 -1.00 -1.81
C VAL A 208 20.03 -0.74 -1.80
N ILE A 209 20.52 0.12 -0.93
CA ILE A 209 21.98 0.41 -0.81
C ILE A 209 22.74 -0.86 -0.46
N LYS A 210 22.29 -1.62 0.56
CA LYS A 210 22.94 -2.87 0.96
C LYS A 210 22.93 -3.92 -0.15
N PHE A 211 21.82 -4.02 -0.89
CA PHE A 211 21.74 -4.90 -2.06
C PHE A 211 22.76 -4.52 -3.14
N ILE A 212 22.82 -3.25 -3.55
CA ILE A 212 23.75 -2.75 -4.59
C ILE A 212 25.20 -2.96 -4.19
N LEU A 213 25.55 -2.75 -2.92
CA LEU A 213 26.92 -2.93 -2.41
C LEU A 213 27.28 -4.40 -2.15
N GLY A 214 26.41 -5.36 -2.42
CA GLY A 214 26.65 -6.78 -2.12
C GLY A 214 26.64 -7.11 -0.63
N LEU A 215 26.11 -6.20 0.20
CA LEU A 215 26.00 -6.34 1.66
C LEU A 215 24.59 -6.82 2.09
N GLY A 216 23.82 -7.36 1.17
CA GLY A 216 22.42 -7.73 1.39
C GLY A 216 22.20 -8.72 2.53
N TYR A 217 23.14 -9.58 2.84
CA TYR A 217 23.04 -10.52 3.96
C TYR A 217 23.16 -9.85 5.35
N HIS A 218 23.65 -8.62 5.42
CA HIS A 218 23.65 -7.78 6.63
C HIS A 218 22.38 -6.96 6.80
N TYR A 219 21.42 -7.08 5.89
CA TYR A 219 20.15 -6.41 6.02
C TYR A 219 19.23 -7.23 6.95
N HIS A 220 18.71 -6.58 7.97
CA HIS A 220 17.78 -7.18 8.93
C HIS A 220 16.43 -6.47 8.84
N PRO A 221 15.50 -7.00 8.06
CA PRO A 221 14.21 -6.34 7.83
C PRO A 221 13.38 -6.29 9.11
N GLN A 222 12.76 -5.14 9.36
CA GLN A 222 11.72 -5.00 10.38
C GLN A 222 10.32 -5.03 9.74
N ALA A 223 10.23 -4.60 8.48
CA ALA A 223 9.01 -4.59 7.68
C ALA A 223 8.72 -5.95 7.06
N ASP A 224 7.45 -6.22 6.81
CA ASP A 224 6.96 -7.44 6.16
C ASP A 224 6.94 -7.30 4.63
N THR A 225 6.80 -6.07 4.12
CA THR A 225 6.74 -5.78 2.69
C THR A 225 7.50 -4.50 2.33
N PHE A 226 8.04 -4.49 1.11
CA PHE A 226 8.50 -3.27 0.44
C PHE A 226 7.46 -2.87 -0.61
N GLN A 227 6.83 -1.70 -0.42
CA GLN A 227 5.93 -1.08 -1.40
C GLN A 227 6.70 0.01 -2.14
N MET A 228 7.00 -0.19 -3.43
CA MET A 228 7.99 0.60 -4.16
C MET A 228 7.46 1.10 -5.51
N PRO A 229 8.01 2.21 -6.04
CA PRO A 229 7.86 2.52 -7.46
C PRO A 229 8.81 1.64 -8.29
N ILE A 230 8.57 1.53 -9.60
CA ILE A 230 9.47 0.82 -10.53
C ILE A 230 10.88 1.41 -10.56
N LYS A 231 10.98 2.74 -10.39
CA LYS A 231 12.26 3.49 -10.34
C LYS A 231 12.21 4.54 -9.24
N PHE A 232 13.33 4.72 -8.58
CA PHE A 232 13.49 5.81 -7.63
C PHE A 232 14.80 6.56 -7.90
N LYS A 233 14.73 7.86 -8.17
CA LYS A 233 15.90 8.71 -8.52
C LYS A 233 16.78 8.09 -9.62
N GLY A 234 16.16 7.52 -10.65
CA GLY A 234 16.84 6.90 -11.77
C GLY A 234 17.30 5.44 -11.55
N ILE A 235 17.27 4.93 -10.32
CA ILE A 235 17.64 3.54 -9.98
C ILE A 235 16.44 2.62 -10.22
N PRO A 236 16.57 1.57 -11.07
CA PRO A 236 15.51 0.59 -11.26
C PRO A 236 15.39 -0.30 -10.02
N LEU A 237 14.17 -0.39 -9.47
CA LEU A 237 13.89 -1.20 -8.28
C LEU A 237 13.17 -2.52 -8.63
N SER A 238 12.87 -2.79 -9.91
CA SER A 238 12.11 -3.96 -10.37
C SER A 238 12.96 -5.01 -11.09
N SER A 239 14.27 -5.09 -10.78
CA SER A 239 15.11 -6.15 -11.34
C SER A 239 14.77 -7.50 -10.70
N THR A 240 14.83 -8.59 -11.51
CA THR A 240 14.58 -9.95 -11.02
C THR A 240 15.44 -10.31 -9.81
N HIS A 241 16.74 -9.94 -9.83
CA HIS A 241 17.66 -10.22 -8.73
C HIS A 241 17.26 -9.51 -7.43
N PHE A 242 16.79 -8.25 -7.50
CA PHE A 242 16.36 -7.52 -6.32
C PHE A 242 15.05 -8.10 -5.74
N ILE A 243 14.09 -8.44 -6.59
CA ILE A 243 12.84 -9.08 -6.19
C ILE A 243 13.12 -10.45 -5.54
N GLN A 244 13.97 -11.28 -6.14
CA GLN A 244 14.37 -12.56 -5.58
C GLN A 244 15.09 -12.41 -4.24
N TRP A 245 15.96 -11.40 -4.11
CA TRP A 245 16.63 -11.10 -2.85
C TRP A 245 15.64 -10.71 -1.75
N LEU A 246 14.62 -9.90 -2.03
CA LEU A 246 13.55 -9.58 -1.07
C LEU A 246 12.82 -10.85 -0.62
N ASN A 247 12.41 -11.69 -1.57
CA ASN A 247 11.74 -12.96 -1.28
C ASN A 247 12.60 -13.89 -0.41
N LEU A 248 13.92 -13.97 -0.65
CA LEU A 248 14.85 -14.74 0.19
C LEU A 248 14.95 -14.22 1.64
N LEU A 249 14.62 -12.95 1.87
CA LEU A 249 14.57 -12.35 3.20
C LEU A 249 13.18 -12.38 3.84
N ASN A 250 12.20 -13.04 3.22
CA ASN A 250 10.78 -13.01 3.59
C ASN A 250 10.21 -11.58 3.63
N ILE A 251 10.75 -10.69 2.78
CA ILE A 251 10.18 -9.37 2.52
C ILE A 251 9.31 -9.48 1.28
N VAL A 252 8.01 -9.29 1.43
CA VAL A 252 7.06 -9.41 0.32
C VAL A 252 7.18 -8.21 -0.62
N PRO A 253 7.56 -8.40 -1.91
CA PRO A 253 7.71 -7.28 -2.84
C PRO A 253 6.34 -6.80 -3.35
N GLY A 254 6.11 -5.50 -3.29
CA GLY A 254 4.93 -4.80 -3.82
C GLY A 254 5.33 -3.58 -4.64
N TYR A 255 4.54 -3.25 -5.66
CA TYR A 255 4.80 -2.10 -6.52
C TYR A 255 3.54 -1.28 -6.74
N TYR A 256 3.68 0.06 -6.65
CA TYR A 256 2.60 0.99 -6.89
C TYR A 256 2.79 1.82 -8.17
N GLY A 257 1.70 2.41 -8.65
CA GLY A 257 1.68 3.18 -9.91
C GLY A 257 1.80 2.30 -11.16
N ILE A 258 1.28 1.07 -11.10
CA ILE A 258 1.39 0.09 -12.20
C ILE A 258 0.12 0.15 -13.04
N ASN A 259 0.18 0.88 -14.14
CA ASN A 259 -0.96 1.20 -15.00
C ASN A 259 -0.84 0.59 -16.41
N SER A 260 -0.20 -0.57 -16.52
CA SER A 260 -0.04 -1.33 -17.77
C SER A 260 -0.16 -2.82 -17.49
N VAL A 261 -0.96 -3.52 -18.28
CA VAL A 261 -1.15 -4.98 -18.17
C VAL A 261 0.15 -5.73 -18.43
N ASP A 262 0.94 -5.30 -19.42
CA ASP A 262 2.24 -5.93 -19.74
C ASP A 262 3.22 -5.80 -18.56
N LEU A 263 3.23 -4.62 -17.91
CA LEU A 263 4.07 -4.41 -16.73
C LEU A 263 3.59 -5.22 -15.52
N MET A 264 2.27 -5.36 -15.33
CA MET A 264 1.71 -6.25 -14.30
C MET A 264 2.17 -7.69 -14.53
N TYR A 265 2.16 -8.14 -15.77
CA TYR A 265 2.59 -9.50 -16.15
C TYR A 265 4.11 -9.70 -15.96
N ASP A 266 4.93 -8.73 -16.36
CA ASP A 266 6.39 -8.76 -16.13
C ASP A 266 6.73 -8.84 -14.62
N LEU A 267 6.05 -8.06 -13.79
CA LEU A 267 6.24 -8.09 -12.33
C LEU A 267 5.78 -9.41 -11.72
N TYR A 268 4.64 -9.95 -12.17
CA TYR A 268 4.15 -11.25 -11.75
C TYR A 268 5.16 -12.37 -12.03
N GLN A 269 5.72 -12.41 -13.26
CA GLN A 269 6.73 -13.40 -13.62
C GLN A 269 8.02 -13.31 -12.80
N LYS A 270 8.34 -12.12 -12.27
CA LYS A 270 9.48 -11.91 -11.36
C LYS A 270 9.21 -12.32 -9.92
N GLY A 271 7.97 -12.71 -9.57
CA GLY A 271 7.57 -13.11 -8.23
C GLY A 271 7.15 -11.97 -7.32
N VAL A 272 6.58 -10.90 -7.89
CA VAL A 272 5.96 -9.80 -7.14
C VAL A 272 4.62 -10.27 -6.58
N HIS A 273 4.37 -9.96 -5.31
CA HIS A 273 3.15 -10.35 -4.61
C HIS A 273 2.03 -9.31 -4.74
N THR A 274 2.34 -8.02 -4.64
CA THR A 274 1.32 -6.97 -4.60
C THR A 274 1.54 -5.95 -5.70
N ILE A 275 0.48 -5.65 -6.45
CA ILE A 275 0.46 -4.66 -7.53
C ILE A 275 -0.64 -3.65 -7.22
N VAL A 276 -0.26 -2.37 -7.13
CA VAL A 276 -1.17 -1.24 -6.85
C VAL A 276 -1.34 -0.42 -8.12
N THR A 277 -2.58 -0.28 -8.59
CA THR A 277 -2.91 0.39 -9.86
C THR A 277 -3.94 1.51 -9.68
N ASP A 278 -3.78 2.61 -10.43
CA ASP A 278 -4.77 3.68 -10.54
C ASP A 278 -5.96 3.28 -11.44
N ARG A 279 -5.82 2.17 -12.18
CA ARG A 279 -6.69 1.67 -13.25
C ARG A 279 -7.28 0.30 -12.88
N PRO A 280 -8.36 0.25 -12.07
CA PRO A 280 -9.03 -1.01 -11.72
C PRO A 280 -9.46 -1.86 -12.92
N ASP A 281 -9.84 -1.22 -14.02
CA ASP A 281 -10.19 -1.86 -15.29
C ASP A 281 -9.02 -2.66 -15.89
N LEU A 282 -7.79 -2.10 -15.86
CA LEU A 282 -6.58 -2.83 -16.28
C LEU A 282 -6.22 -3.96 -15.31
N GLY A 283 -6.47 -3.76 -14.00
CA GLY A 283 -6.32 -4.81 -12.99
C GLY A 283 -7.25 -6.01 -13.28
N LYS A 284 -8.52 -5.77 -13.64
CA LYS A 284 -9.45 -6.82 -14.07
C LYS A 284 -8.96 -7.53 -15.33
N GLN A 285 -8.49 -6.78 -16.34
CA GLN A 285 -7.96 -7.35 -17.57
C GLN A 285 -6.78 -8.29 -17.28
N PHE A 286 -5.83 -7.85 -16.46
CA PHE A 286 -4.70 -8.65 -16.05
C PHE A 286 -5.13 -9.95 -15.33
N LYS A 287 -6.05 -9.87 -14.35
CA LYS A 287 -6.59 -11.05 -13.65
C LYS A 287 -7.27 -12.03 -14.60
N SER A 288 -7.94 -11.55 -15.65
CA SER A 288 -8.56 -12.38 -16.67
C SER A 288 -7.53 -13.14 -17.50
N LEU A 289 -6.44 -12.47 -17.89
CA LEU A 289 -5.32 -13.08 -18.61
C LEU A 289 -4.63 -14.17 -17.77
N LEU A 290 -4.40 -13.92 -16.48
CA LEU A 290 -3.81 -14.93 -15.59
C LEU A 290 -4.68 -16.21 -15.50
N LYS A 291 -5.99 -16.06 -15.40
CA LYS A 291 -6.92 -17.21 -15.36
C LYS A 291 -6.85 -18.03 -16.65
N GLN A 292 -6.77 -17.38 -17.82
CA GLN A 292 -6.63 -18.05 -19.11
C GLN A 292 -5.31 -18.83 -19.21
N HIS A 293 -4.19 -18.22 -18.79
CA HIS A 293 -2.89 -18.88 -18.80
C HIS A 293 -2.85 -20.12 -17.88
N LEU A 294 -3.40 -19.99 -16.67
CA LEU A 294 -3.45 -21.11 -15.73
C LEU A 294 -4.33 -22.27 -16.23
N SER A 295 -5.44 -21.98 -16.92
CA SER A 295 -6.29 -23.02 -17.52
C SER A 295 -5.63 -23.80 -18.64
N LEU A 296 -4.66 -23.20 -19.35
CA LEU A 296 -3.89 -23.83 -20.44
C LEU A 296 -2.76 -24.73 -19.93
N ILE A 297 -2.31 -24.55 -18.70
CA ILE A 297 -1.21 -25.34 -18.09
C ILE A 297 -1.76 -26.62 -17.42
N HIS A 298 -3.05 -26.66 -17.14
CA HIS A 298 -3.72 -27.81 -16.50
C HIS A 298 -4.42 -28.76 -17.50
N ILE A 299 -4.16 -28.62 -18.80
CA ILE A 299 -4.52 -29.59 -19.87
C ILE A 299 -3.28 -30.36 -20.28
#